data_d84ca67d3faec88bfde1d69a455ffbd7
#
_entry.id   d84ca67d3faec88bfde1d69a455ffbd7
#
_cell.length_a   1.000
_cell.length_b   1.000
_cell.length_c   1.000
_cell.angle_alpha   90.00
_cell.angle_beta   90.00
_cell.angle_gamma   90.00
#
_symmetry.space_group_name_H-M   'P 1'
#
loop_
_entity.id
_entity.type
_entity.pdbx_description
1 polymer ?
#
loop_
_entity_poly.entity_id
_entity_poly.type
_entity_poly.pdbx_seq_one_letter_code
_entity_poly.pdbx_strand_id
1 'polypeptide(L)'
;MRKPMKIAALLLAACLACLGLTGCHGDRGLSAFSMPDSFDESRDYEITFWAKNDTNKNQVAIYEQSIEDFEALYPGIHVNLRLYTDYGKIYNDVITNIATGTTPNVCITYPDHIATYLTGSNCVAPLDALFADEKYGFGGSELRYDGPDAEEMIPQFLQECAFGGAHYAIPYMRSTEACYVNKTYVEALGYQVPDVLTWDFVWEVSEAATAKNADGTYRVNGQNVLIPFLYKSTDNMMIQLLAQAGAGYSTASGDIQLFNDTTRGILKTVAQHTKSGAFSTFKISGYPANFLNAGQCIFAVDSTAGSTWMGSDAPLVDIDREKLVQFETEVRMIPQLDPENPKMISQGPSVCVFNKDDPQEVLASWMFAQYLLTNEVQIAYAQTEGYVPVTAKAQNSAAYQDYLAREGEDNEAHYAVKLQASKLLLEHTGDTFVTAVFNGSASLRNAAGQLIEDTTKATRRKQTVDDAFLDSLYSEMTSLYRLDQVSAGGGKADLGPLPGTAKALLGTLAAAWALIGLYLLWDRRKRK
;
A
#
# COMPACT_ATOMS: atom_id res chain seq x y z
N MET A 1 35.64 -50.68 -25.44
CA MET A 1 34.36 -49.99 -25.41
C MET A 1 33.69 -49.83 -24.03
N ARG A 2 34.20 -50.38 -22.91
CA ARG A 2 33.53 -50.33 -21.56
C ARG A 2 33.89 -49.11 -20.69
N LYS A 3 35.05 -48.44 -20.93
CA LYS A 3 35.44 -47.26 -20.14
C LYS A 3 34.62 -45.98 -20.41
N PRO A 4 34.30 -45.59 -21.66
CA PRO A 4 33.56 -44.36 -21.94
C PRO A 4 32.10 -44.42 -21.45
N MET A 5 31.49 -45.60 -21.47
CA MET A 5 30.12 -45.80 -21.00
C MET A 5 29.98 -45.68 -19.46
N LYS A 6 31.04 -46.06 -18.70
CA LYS A 6 31.07 -45.88 -17.23
C LYS A 6 31.25 -44.42 -16.83
N ILE A 7 32.05 -43.68 -17.60
CA ILE A 7 32.24 -42.24 -17.40
C ILE A 7 30.94 -41.50 -17.72
N ALA A 8 30.25 -41.84 -18.80
CA ALA A 8 28.97 -41.25 -19.15
C ALA A 8 27.87 -41.51 -18.09
N ALA A 9 27.81 -42.75 -17.55
CA ALA A 9 26.88 -43.10 -16.49
C ALA A 9 27.18 -42.38 -15.15
N LEU A 10 28.46 -42.18 -14.82
CA LEU A 10 28.89 -41.43 -13.66
C LEU A 10 28.60 -39.92 -13.79
N LEU A 11 28.82 -39.36 -14.98
CA LEU A 11 28.47 -37.98 -15.28
C LEU A 11 26.94 -37.73 -15.22
N LEU A 12 26.15 -38.66 -15.78
CA LEU A 12 24.70 -38.60 -15.72
C LEU A 12 24.18 -38.74 -14.28
N ALA A 13 24.76 -39.64 -13.49
CA ALA A 13 24.43 -39.77 -12.07
C ALA A 13 24.83 -38.52 -11.26
N ALA A 14 25.97 -37.91 -11.53
CA ALA A 14 26.39 -36.64 -10.93
C ALA A 14 25.48 -35.47 -11.32
N CYS A 15 25.09 -35.37 -12.61
CA CYS A 15 24.11 -34.36 -13.05
C CYS A 15 22.74 -34.54 -12.38
N LEU A 16 22.25 -35.80 -12.31
CA LEU A 16 20.97 -36.09 -11.63
C LEU A 16 21.05 -35.86 -10.10
N ALA A 17 22.20 -36.11 -9.48
CA ALA A 17 22.43 -35.76 -8.08
C ALA A 17 22.49 -34.24 -7.87
N CYS A 18 23.16 -33.51 -8.76
CA CYS A 18 23.18 -32.03 -8.72
C CYS A 18 21.78 -31.44 -8.92
N LEU A 19 20.98 -31.98 -9.86
CA LEU A 19 19.59 -31.55 -10.07
C LEU A 19 18.68 -31.88 -8.86
N GLY A 20 18.96 -32.96 -8.14
CA GLY A 20 18.25 -33.30 -6.88
C GLY A 20 18.68 -32.44 -5.69
N LEU A 21 19.88 -31.88 -5.72
CA LEU A 21 20.40 -30.98 -4.67
C LEU A 21 20.06 -29.50 -4.91
N THR A 22 19.68 -29.14 -6.13
CA THR A 22 19.18 -27.80 -6.49
C THR A 22 17.66 -27.69 -6.38
N GLY A 23 16.99 -28.66 -5.73
CA GLY A 23 15.62 -28.48 -5.29
C GLY A 23 15.55 -27.20 -4.46
N CYS A 24 14.55 -26.34 -4.72
CA CYS A 24 14.27 -25.17 -3.92
C CYS A 24 14.55 -25.51 -2.47
N HIS A 25 15.52 -24.85 -1.86
CA HIS A 25 15.67 -24.87 -0.43
C HIS A 25 14.34 -24.30 0.05
N GLY A 26 13.49 -25.17 0.60
CA GLY A 26 12.34 -24.69 1.35
C GLY A 26 12.90 -23.67 2.33
N ASP A 27 12.16 -22.60 2.52
CA ASP A 27 12.41 -21.58 3.51
C ASP A 27 13.20 -22.18 4.68
N ARG A 28 14.46 -21.81 4.83
CA ARG A 28 15.20 -22.08 6.06
C ARG A 28 14.59 -21.12 7.06
N GLY A 29 13.45 -21.50 7.65
CA GLY A 29 12.72 -20.67 8.58
C GLY A 29 13.70 -20.06 9.56
N LEU A 30 13.77 -18.72 9.57
CA LEU A 30 14.54 -18.00 10.56
C LEU A 30 14.08 -18.43 11.96
N SER A 31 14.99 -18.45 12.91
CA SER A 31 14.61 -18.59 14.32
C SER A 31 13.68 -17.45 14.71
N ALA A 32 12.77 -17.66 15.63
CA ALA A 32 11.98 -16.57 16.18
C ALA A 32 12.92 -15.51 16.77
N PHE A 33 12.60 -14.24 16.53
CA PHE A 33 13.39 -13.13 17.08
C PHE A 33 13.37 -13.20 18.62
N SER A 34 14.53 -12.98 19.23
CA SER A 34 14.71 -12.83 20.66
C SER A 34 15.50 -11.56 20.93
N MET A 35 14.95 -10.69 21.77
CA MET A 35 15.60 -9.43 22.13
C MET A 35 16.97 -9.67 22.78
N PRO A 36 18.07 -9.06 22.30
CA PRO A 36 19.36 -9.12 22.97
C PRO A 36 19.36 -8.32 24.27
N ASP A 37 20.17 -8.72 25.26
CA ASP A 37 20.29 -8.00 26.54
C ASP A 37 20.91 -6.59 26.39
N SER A 38 21.74 -6.39 25.36
CA SER A 38 22.37 -5.11 25.02
C SER A 38 22.77 -5.07 23.55
N PHE A 39 22.91 -3.88 23.01
CA PHE A 39 23.48 -3.68 21.69
C PHE A 39 25.01 -3.84 21.71
N ASP A 40 25.57 -4.59 20.76
CA ASP A 40 27.01 -4.81 20.65
C ASP A 40 27.63 -3.75 19.73
N GLU A 41 28.14 -2.68 20.32
CA GLU A 41 28.81 -1.57 19.60
C GLU A 41 30.23 -1.90 19.10
N SER A 42 30.74 -3.08 19.42
CA SER A 42 32.10 -3.49 18.98
C SER A 42 32.15 -4.01 17.55
N ARG A 43 31.00 -4.11 16.90
CA ARG A 43 30.82 -4.67 15.55
C ARG A 43 30.23 -3.63 14.60
N ASP A 44 30.51 -3.81 13.32
CA ASP A 44 29.86 -3.07 12.27
C ASP A 44 28.64 -3.85 11.74
N TYR A 45 27.58 -3.11 11.39
CA TYR A 45 26.32 -3.64 10.87
C TYR A 45 25.98 -2.96 9.55
N GLU A 46 25.73 -3.77 8.53
CA GLU A 46 25.24 -3.31 7.23
C GLU A 46 23.73 -3.57 7.16
N ILE A 47 22.92 -2.54 7.24
CA ILE A 47 21.47 -2.66 7.13
C ILE A 47 20.97 -2.06 5.81
N THR A 48 19.97 -2.67 5.22
CA THR A 48 19.33 -2.19 4.00
C THR A 48 17.99 -1.57 4.31
N PHE A 49 17.76 -0.36 3.79
CA PHE A 49 16.52 0.37 3.91
C PHE A 49 15.85 0.51 2.55
N TRP A 50 14.64 -0.06 2.38
CA TRP A 50 13.86 0.03 1.15
C TRP A 50 12.73 1.03 1.31
N ALA A 51 12.74 2.07 0.49
CA ALA A 51 11.76 3.13 0.52
C ALA A 51 11.24 3.47 -0.88
N LYS A 52 10.07 4.10 -0.93
CA LYS A 52 9.52 4.61 -2.18
C LYS A 52 10.23 5.91 -2.56
N ASN A 53 10.67 5.97 -3.80
CA ASN A 53 11.07 7.22 -4.43
C ASN A 53 9.81 7.89 -4.99
N ASP A 54 9.25 8.82 -4.24
CA ASP A 54 8.17 9.62 -4.78
C ASP A 54 8.72 10.65 -5.79
N THR A 55 7.83 11.20 -6.60
CA THR A 55 8.16 12.30 -7.52
C THR A 55 8.60 13.57 -6.77
N ASN A 56 8.33 13.63 -5.47
CA ASN A 56 8.79 14.69 -4.58
C ASN A 56 10.23 14.41 -4.10
N LYS A 57 11.20 15.11 -4.70
CA LYS A 57 12.64 14.97 -4.38
C LYS A 57 12.97 15.30 -2.92
N ASN A 58 12.16 16.13 -2.26
CA ASN A 58 12.39 16.49 -0.87
C ASN A 58 12.25 15.28 0.06
N GLN A 59 11.36 14.32 -0.27
CA GLN A 59 11.20 13.09 0.53
C GLN A 59 12.46 12.21 0.48
N VAL A 60 13.10 12.11 -0.68
CA VAL A 60 14.37 11.37 -0.82
C VAL A 60 15.47 12.04 -0.02
N ALA A 61 15.58 13.37 -0.10
CA ALA A 61 16.59 14.13 0.66
C ALA A 61 16.42 13.95 2.18
N ILE A 62 15.16 13.81 2.67
CA ILE A 62 14.89 13.52 4.09
C ILE A 62 15.40 12.12 4.48
N TYR A 63 15.22 11.11 3.64
CA TYR A 63 15.78 9.77 3.91
C TYR A 63 17.31 9.80 3.94
N GLU A 64 17.93 10.46 2.97
CA GLU A 64 19.39 10.58 2.90
C GLU A 64 19.96 11.32 4.11
N GLN A 65 19.33 12.45 4.51
CA GLN A 65 19.74 13.19 5.71
C GLN A 65 19.53 12.37 6.99
N SER A 66 18.38 11.67 7.10
CA SER A 66 18.09 10.82 8.26
C SER A 66 19.13 9.70 8.42
N ILE A 67 19.63 9.16 7.32
CA ILE A 67 20.69 8.14 7.34
C ILE A 67 21.99 8.76 7.81
N GLU A 68 22.39 9.90 7.24
CA GLU A 68 23.63 10.60 7.62
C GLU A 68 23.65 10.96 9.12
N ASP A 69 22.55 11.53 9.62
CA ASP A 69 22.42 11.92 11.01
C ASP A 69 22.40 10.70 11.96
N PHE A 70 21.73 9.62 11.57
CA PHE A 70 21.70 8.38 12.35
C PHE A 70 23.06 7.71 12.41
N GLU A 71 23.78 7.61 11.29
CA GLU A 71 25.14 7.04 11.23
C GLU A 71 26.14 7.88 12.04
N ALA A 72 25.94 9.20 12.11
CA ALA A 72 26.76 10.06 12.98
C ALA A 72 26.57 9.73 14.47
N LEU A 73 25.36 9.32 14.88
CA LEU A 73 25.07 8.87 16.24
C LEU A 73 25.57 7.44 16.51
N TYR A 74 25.51 6.57 15.51
CA TYR A 74 25.87 5.15 15.59
C TYR A 74 26.87 4.77 14.49
N PRO A 75 28.15 5.16 14.60
CA PRO A 75 29.14 4.99 13.53
C PRO A 75 29.40 3.55 13.09
N GLY A 76 29.03 2.56 13.92
CA GLY A 76 29.11 1.14 13.57
C GLY A 76 27.88 0.60 12.82
N ILE A 77 26.87 1.43 12.51
CA ILE A 77 25.70 1.01 11.73
C ILE A 77 25.70 1.77 10.41
N HIS A 78 25.70 1.03 9.30
CA HIS A 78 25.69 1.59 7.94
C HIS A 78 24.38 1.26 7.25
N VAL A 79 23.66 2.29 6.77
CA VAL A 79 22.32 2.15 6.19
C VAL A 79 22.37 2.33 4.67
N ASN A 80 22.10 1.25 3.94
CA ASN A 80 22.09 1.24 2.49
C ASN A 80 20.66 1.49 1.96
N LEU A 81 20.39 2.70 1.47
CA LEU A 81 19.11 3.08 0.91
C LEU A 81 18.90 2.48 -0.49
N ARG A 82 17.76 1.82 -0.69
CA ARG A 82 17.27 1.41 -2.01
C ARG A 82 15.91 2.03 -2.28
N LEU A 83 15.80 2.77 -3.37
CA LEU A 83 14.60 3.47 -3.78
C LEU A 83 13.81 2.69 -4.84
N TYR A 84 12.50 2.71 -4.71
CA TYR A 84 11.54 2.08 -5.62
C TYR A 84 10.53 3.12 -6.13
N THR A 85 10.04 2.95 -7.35
CA THR A 85 9.07 3.87 -7.95
C THR A 85 7.66 3.75 -7.36
N ASP A 86 7.31 2.60 -6.78
CA ASP A 86 6.01 2.37 -6.15
C ASP A 86 6.05 1.23 -5.12
N TYR A 87 5.05 1.21 -4.23
CA TYR A 87 4.94 0.19 -3.18
C TYR A 87 4.65 -1.22 -3.72
N GLY A 88 4.02 -1.36 -4.88
CA GLY A 88 3.78 -2.64 -5.52
C GLY A 88 5.08 -3.33 -5.94
N LYS A 89 6.08 -2.55 -6.40
CA LYS A 89 7.42 -3.09 -6.71
C LYS A 89 8.16 -3.51 -5.43
N ILE A 90 8.09 -2.72 -4.36
CA ILE A 90 8.63 -3.12 -3.05
C ILE A 90 7.99 -4.45 -2.63
N TYR A 91 6.65 -4.55 -2.68
CA TYR A 91 5.90 -5.75 -2.32
C TYR A 91 6.37 -6.99 -3.09
N ASN A 92 6.46 -6.90 -4.42
CA ASN A 92 6.88 -8.01 -5.26
C ASN A 92 8.34 -8.43 -5.02
N ASP A 93 9.23 -7.46 -4.84
CA ASP A 93 10.64 -7.74 -4.55
C ASP A 93 10.79 -8.38 -3.16
N VAL A 94 10.06 -7.90 -2.14
CA VAL A 94 10.10 -8.53 -0.80
C VAL A 94 9.65 -9.98 -0.87
N ILE A 95 8.52 -10.29 -1.53
CA ILE A 95 8.03 -11.68 -1.67
C ILE A 95 9.10 -12.56 -2.33
N THR A 96 9.75 -12.06 -3.39
CA THR A 96 10.81 -12.79 -4.06
C THR A 96 12.01 -13.02 -3.13
N ASN A 97 12.37 -12.02 -2.34
CA ASN A 97 13.52 -12.08 -1.42
C ASN A 97 13.24 -12.93 -0.17
N ILE A 98 11.99 -13.08 0.26
CA ILE A 98 11.61 -14.05 1.31
C ILE A 98 12.02 -15.46 0.89
N ALA A 99 11.73 -15.86 -0.34
CA ALA A 99 12.06 -17.19 -0.84
C ALA A 99 13.58 -17.47 -0.92
N THR A 100 14.39 -16.43 -1.03
CA THR A 100 15.86 -16.51 -1.13
C THR A 100 16.59 -16.19 0.18
N GLY A 101 15.87 -15.72 1.22
CA GLY A 101 16.45 -15.29 2.49
C GLY A 101 17.24 -13.98 2.40
N THR A 102 16.91 -13.11 1.44
CA THR A 102 17.60 -11.84 1.16
C THR A 102 16.68 -10.63 1.32
N THR A 103 15.74 -10.70 2.27
CA THR A 103 14.86 -9.58 2.61
C THR A 103 15.65 -8.34 3.05
N PRO A 104 15.13 -7.12 2.86
CA PRO A 104 15.75 -5.93 3.47
C PRO A 104 15.75 -6.04 5.00
N ASN A 105 16.43 -5.13 5.66
CA ASN A 105 16.37 -4.99 7.10
C ASN A 105 15.17 -4.14 7.52
N VAL A 106 14.99 -3.02 6.85
CA VAL A 106 13.91 -2.06 7.08
C VAL A 106 13.22 -1.77 5.75
N CYS A 107 11.89 -1.71 5.77
CA CYS A 107 11.11 -1.45 4.58
C CYS A 107 9.92 -0.56 4.90
N ILE A 108 9.69 0.49 4.10
CA ILE A 108 8.46 1.26 4.14
C ILE A 108 7.43 0.58 3.25
N THR A 109 6.31 0.16 3.83
CA THR A 109 5.29 -0.62 3.14
C THR A 109 3.92 -0.49 3.83
N TYR A 110 2.90 -1.15 3.30
CA TYR A 110 1.55 -1.16 3.90
C TYR A 110 1.31 -2.40 4.77
N PRO A 111 0.46 -2.32 5.82
CA PRO A 111 0.07 -3.47 6.63
C PRO A 111 -0.46 -4.66 5.82
N ASP A 112 -1.28 -4.42 4.80
CA ASP A 112 -1.79 -5.46 3.88
C ASP A 112 -0.66 -6.25 3.18
N HIS A 113 0.43 -5.58 2.84
CA HIS A 113 1.62 -6.21 2.27
C HIS A 113 2.35 -7.07 3.30
N ILE A 114 2.50 -6.54 4.53
CA ILE A 114 3.18 -7.24 5.63
C ILE A 114 2.44 -8.54 5.98
N ALA A 115 1.11 -8.55 5.97
CA ALA A 115 0.33 -9.77 6.17
C ALA A 115 0.71 -10.89 5.20
N THR A 116 1.04 -10.54 3.96
CA THR A 116 1.55 -11.51 2.98
C THR A 116 3.00 -11.92 3.30
N TYR A 117 3.84 -10.99 3.78
CA TYR A 117 5.23 -11.32 4.17
C TYR A 117 5.28 -12.33 5.32
N LEU A 118 4.28 -12.31 6.22
CA LEU A 118 4.16 -13.29 7.32
C LEU A 118 3.93 -14.73 6.85
N THR A 119 3.69 -14.97 5.56
CA THR A 119 3.67 -16.33 5.01
C THR A 119 5.07 -16.98 4.98
N GLY A 120 6.13 -16.17 5.01
CA GLY A 120 7.50 -16.63 5.28
C GLY A 120 7.70 -16.89 6.77
N SER A 121 8.31 -18.02 7.11
CA SER A 121 8.49 -18.44 8.50
C SER A 121 9.42 -17.49 9.26
N ASN A 122 8.88 -16.74 10.22
CA ASN A 122 9.60 -15.76 11.04
C ASN A 122 10.38 -14.70 10.26
N CYS A 123 9.97 -14.34 9.03
CA CYS A 123 10.74 -13.39 8.22
C CYS A 123 10.52 -11.92 8.63
N VAL A 124 9.41 -11.59 9.30
CA VAL A 124 9.16 -10.27 9.86
C VAL A 124 9.32 -10.35 11.37
N ALA A 125 10.01 -9.38 11.95
CA ALA A 125 10.19 -9.30 13.39
C ALA A 125 8.88 -8.83 14.07
N PRO A 126 8.37 -9.56 15.06
CA PRO A 126 7.33 -9.03 15.94
C PRO A 126 7.93 -7.95 16.82
N LEU A 127 7.28 -6.78 16.88
CA LEU A 127 7.87 -5.58 17.48
C LEU A 127 7.53 -5.39 18.95
N ASP A 128 6.60 -6.17 19.52
CA ASP A 128 6.12 -5.95 20.90
C ASP A 128 7.24 -6.01 21.95
N ALA A 129 8.19 -6.94 21.81
CA ALA A 129 9.34 -7.03 22.70
C ALA A 129 10.30 -5.84 22.53
N LEU A 130 10.45 -5.35 21.28
CA LEU A 130 11.23 -4.16 20.96
C LEU A 130 10.56 -2.89 21.50
N PHE A 131 9.24 -2.77 21.40
CA PHE A 131 8.49 -1.62 21.96
C PHE A 131 8.70 -1.50 23.47
N ALA A 132 8.68 -2.63 24.18
CA ALA A 132 8.69 -2.68 25.63
C ALA A 132 10.10 -2.67 26.25
N ASP A 133 11.16 -2.69 25.43
CA ASP A 133 12.52 -2.71 25.95
C ASP A 133 12.91 -1.38 26.60
N GLU A 134 13.39 -1.40 27.84
CA GLU A 134 13.72 -0.20 28.62
C GLU A 134 14.94 0.57 28.09
N LYS A 135 15.80 -0.10 27.31
CA LYS A 135 17.03 0.50 26.77
C LYS A 135 16.87 1.02 25.35
N TYR A 136 16.27 0.22 24.49
CA TYR A 136 16.23 0.48 23.05
C TYR A 136 14.80 0.53 22.50
N GLY A 137 13.78 0.41 23.35
CA GLY A 137 12.39 0.53 22.97
C GLY A 137 11.93 1.98 22.84
N PHE A 138 10.63 2.20 22.83
CA PHE A 138 10.06 3.54 22.83
C PHE A 138 10.47 4.29 24.11
N GLY A 139 11.07 5.48 23.93
CA GLY A 139 11.64 6.25 25.05
C GLY A 139 12.88 5.60 25.69
N GLY A 140 13.53 4.66 25.03
CA GLY A 140 14.62 3.86 25.58
C GLY A 140 15.81 4.65 26.07
N SER A 141 16.33 4.27 27.25
CA SER A 141 17.38 5.00 27.98
C SER A 141 18.75 5.00 27.30
N GLU A 142 19.02 4.05 26.38
CA GLU A 142 20.29 3.92 25.66
C GLU A 142 20.21 4.49 24.23
N LEU A 143 19.07 5.05 23.83
CA LEU A 143 18.94 5.73 22.54
C LEU A 143 19.74 7.03 22.56
N ARG A 144 20.45 7.35 21.47
CA ARG A 144 21.26 8.57 21.30
C ARG A 144 20.50 9.71 20.63
N TYR A 145 19.19 9.60 20.51
CA TYR A 145 18.27 10.57 19.92
C TYR A 145 16.98 10.62 20.74
N ASP A 146 16.21 11.68 20.59
CA ASP A 146 14.89 11.86 21.21
C ASP A 146 13.86 11.06 20.36
N GLY A 147 13.76 9.75 20.64
CA GLY A 147 12.80 8.85 20.01
C GLY A 147 11.37 9.08 20.51
N PRO A 148 10.37 8.50 19.87
CA PRO A 148 8.99 8.56 20.34
C PRO A 148 8.81 7.72 21.61
N ASP A 149 7.99 8.21 22.54
CA ASP A 149 7.47 7.41 23.64
C ASP A 149 6.21 6.63 23.19
N ALA A 150 5.96 5.49 23.82
CA ALA A 150 4.79 4.66 23.48
C ALA A 150 3.46 5.43 23.64
N GLU A 151 3.36 6.28 24.66
CA GLU A 151 2.16 7.09 24.95
C GLU A 151 1.95 8.23 23.94
N GLU A 152 2.98 8.61 23.19
CA GLU A 152 2.93 9.65 22.17
C GLU A 152 2.37 9.15 20.83
N MET A 153 2.42 7.84 20.60
CA MET A 153 1.87 7.23 19.38
C MET A 153 0.35 7.42 19.32
N ILE A 154 -0.15 7.93 18.21
CA ILE A 154 -1.60 8.05 18.00
C ILE A 154 -2.22 6.65 17.94
N PRO A 155 -3.12 6.30 18.89
CA PRO A 155 -3.60 4.91 19.02
C PRO A 155 -4.26 4.36 17.75
N GLN A 156 -5.02 5.18 17.02
CA GLN A 156 -5.67 4.80 15.77
C GLN A 156 -4.64 4.37 14.72
N PHE A 157 -3.51 5.06 14.64
CA PHE A 157 -2.46 4.78 13.67
C PHE A 157 -1.63 3.56 14.06
N LEU A 158 -1.35 3.38 15.35
CA LEU A 158 -0.63 2.21 15.84
C LEU A 158 -1.45 0.93 15.68
N GLN A 159 -2.77 1.00 15.93
CA GLN A 159 -3.67 -0.13 15.79
C GLN A 159 -3.65 -0.75 14.38
N GLU A 160 -3.42 0.05 13.34
CA GLU A 160 -3.29 -0.45 11.96
C GLU A 160 -2.13 -1.43 11.79
N CYS A 161 -1.12 -1.34 12.64
CA CYS A 161 0.09 -2.17 12.61
C CYS A 161 -0.03 -3.44 13.45
N ALA A 162 -1.16 -3.62 14.18
CA ALA A 162 -1.44 -4.77 15.05
C ALA A 162 -2.33 -5.77 14.32
N PHE A 163 -1.78 -6.92 13.94
CA PHE A 163 -2.51 -8.03 13.31
C PHE A 163 -1.83 -9.36 13.61
N GLY A 164 -2.59 -10.47 13.52
CA GLY A 164 -2.05 -11.79 13.85
C GLY A 164 -1.60 -11.95 15.30
N GLY A 165 -2.03 -11.08 16.22
CA GLY A 165 -1.73 -11.14 17.64
C GLY A 165 -0.47 -10.38 18.08
N ALA A 166 0.19 -9.61 17.19
CA ALA A 166 1.37 -8.81 17.49
C ALA A 166 1.43 -7.57 16.61
N HIS A 167 2.31 -6.61 16.95
CA HIS A 167 2.67 -5.51 16.07
C HIS A 167 3.81 -5.95 15.13
N TYR A 168 3.62 -5.76 13.82
CA TYR A 168 4.61 -6.10 12.80
C TYR A 168 5.14 -4.89 12.03
N ALA A 169 4.73 -3.71 12.43
CA ALA A 169 5.22 -2.44 11.91
C ALA A 169 5.01 -1.33 12.94
N ILE A 170 5.63 -0.18 12.67
CA ILE A 170 5.29 1.10 13.29
C ILE A 170 4.70 2.03 12.22
N PRO A 171 3.68 2.84 12.53
CA PRO A 171 3.17 3.82 11.59
C PRO A 171 4.28 4.83 11.25
N TYR A 172 4.42 5.21 9.97
CA TYR A 172 5.45 6.16 9.58
C TYR A 172 4.85 7.55 9.31
N MET A 173 3.99 7.67 8.31
CA MET A 173 3.21 8.86 8.00
C MET A 173 1.78 8.45 7.73
N ARG A 174 0.84 9.32 8.04
CA ARG A 174 -0.57 9.06 7.76
C ARG A 174 -1.16 10.08 6.80
N SER A 175 -2.06 9.61 6.02
CA SER A 175 -2.89 10.34 5.09
C SER A 175 -4.32 9.78 5.12
N THR A 176 -5.22 10.44 4.43
CA THR A 176 -6.55 9.94 4.11
C THR A 176 -6.84 10.28 2.65
N GLU A 177 -8.06 10.07 2.19
CA GLU A 177 -8.53 10.63 0.95
C GLU A 177 -9.32 11.91 1.20
N ALA A 178 -9.13 12.89 0.33
CA ALA A 178 -9.88 14.14 0.31
C ALA A 178 -10.56 14.33 -1.05
N CYS A 179 -11.66 15.06 -1.07
CA CYS A 179 -12.29 15.54 -2.28
C CYS A 179 -11.82 16.96 -2.58
N TYR A 180 -11.07 17.13 -3.66
CA TYR A 180 -10.64 18.42 -4.17
C TYR A 180 -11.70 18.92 -5.15
N VAL A 181 -12.34 20.04 -4.79
CA VAL A 181 -13.50 20.56 -5.48
C VAL A 181 -13.14 21.78 -6.29
N ASN A 182 -13.47 21.79 -7.56
CA ASN A 182 -13.48 23.01 -8.38
C ASN A 182 -14.73 23.82 -8.01
N LYS A 183 -14.62 24.67 -7.00
CA LYS A 183 -15.71 25.50 -6.47
C LYS A 183 -16.29 26.41 -7.55
N THR A 184 -15.43 27.02 -8.36
CA THR A 184 -15.86 27.91 -9.45
C THR A 184 -16.87 27.25 -10.37
N TYR A 185 -16.67 25.97 -10.69
CA TYR A 185 -17.60 25.24 -11.55
C TYR A 185 -18.87 24.80 -10.83
N VAL A 186 -18.78 24.44 -9.56
CA VAL A 186 -19.96 24.16 -8.73
C VAL A 186 -20.88 25.37 -8.67
N GLU A 187 -20.31 26.56 -8.42
CA GLU A 187 -21.06 27.83 -8.38
C GLU A 187 -21.60 28.22 -9.76
N ALA A 188 -20.85 28.03 -10.84
CA ALA A 188 -21.30 28.28 -12.20
C ALA A 188 -22.50 27.39 -12.61
N LEU A 189 -22.65 26.22 -12.00
CA LEU A 189 -23.80 25.33 -12.16
C LEU A 189 -24.99 25.72 -11.26
N GLY A 190 -24.85 26.74 -10.40
CA GLY A 190 -25.90 27.24 -9.50
C GLY A 190 -25.95 26.55 -8.15
N TYR A 191 -24.92 25.81 -7.77
CA TYR A 191 -24.81 25.14 -6.48
C TYR A 191 -23.82 25.86 -5.56
N GLN A 192 -23.84 25.52 -4.28
CA GLN A 192 -22.82 25.92 -3.31
C GLN A 192 -22.20 24.67 -2.71
N VAL A 193 -20.87 24.68 -2.50
CA VAL A 193 -20.16 23.57 -1.90
C VAL A 193 -20.53 23.49 -0.42
N PRO A 194 -21.15 22.40 0.08
CA PRO A 194 -21.47 22.26 1.48
C PRO A 194 -20.22 21.96 2.32
N ASP A 195 -20.30 22.17 3.65
CA ASP A 195 -19.20 21.85 4.57
C ASP A 195 -18.88 20.35 4.55
N VAL A 196 -19.91 19.50 4.51
CA VAL A 196 -19.77 18.04 4.33
C VAL A 196 -20.42 17.63 3.02
N LEU A 197 -19.64 17.08 2.11
CA LEU A 197 -20.14 16.54 0.86
C LEU A 197 -20.93 15.25 1.10
N THR A 198 -22.07 15.12 0.41
CA THR A 198 -22.79 13.85 0.33
C THR A 198 -22.63 13.22 -1.05
N TRP A 199 -22.78 11.90 -1.16
CA TRP A 199 -22.79 11.21 -2.45
C TRP A 199 -23.88 11.75 -3.37
N ASP A 200 -25.08 12.03 -2.81
CA ASP A 200 -26.19 12.59 -3.58
C ASP A 200 -25.84 13.96 -4.17
N PHE A 201 -25.22 14.84 -3.39
CA PHE A 201 -24.77 16.15 -3.87
C PHE A 201 -23.74 16.01 -5.01
N VAL A 202 -22.75 15.16 -4.83
CA VAL A 202 -21.71 14.95 -5.85
C VAL A 202 -22.32 14.37 -7.13
N TRP A 203 -23.24 13.41 -7.03
CA TRP A 203 -23.93 12.87 -8.20
C TRP A 203 -24.81 13.91 -8.89
N GLU A 204 -25.59 14.68 -8.13
CA GLU A 204 -26.48 15.71 -8.68
C GLU A 204 -25.68 16.78 -9.48
N VAL A 205 -24.65 17.35 -8.88
CA VAL A 205 -23.80 18.35 -9.54
C VAL A 205 -23.06 17.76 -10.74
N SER A 206 -22.57 16.53 -10.60
CA SER A 206 -21.87 15.85 -11.71
C SER A 206 -22.80 15.57 -12.90
N GLU A 207 -24.05 15.19 -12.66
CA GLU A 207 -25.06 15.03 -13.72
C GLU A 207 -25.40 16.37 -14.39
N ALA A 208 -25.60 17.44 -13.60
CA ALA A 208 -25.86 18.78 -14.13
C ALA A 208 -24.70 19.27 -15.03
N ALA A 209 -23.48 18.92 -14.69
CA ALA A 209 -22.29 19.30 -15.46
C ALA A 209 -22.19 18.61 -16.84
N THR A 210 -22.92 17.54 -17.08
CA THR A 210 -22.90 16.83 -18.38
C THR A 210 -23.57 17.60 -19.51
N ALA A 211 -24.27 18.70 -19.20
CA ALA A 211 -24.97 19.53 -20.18
C ALA A 211 -24.03 20.14 -21.21
N LYS A 212 -24.43 20.07 -22.51
CA LYS A 212 -23.61 20.54 -23.64
C LYS A 212 -24.22 21.71 -24.36
N ASN A 213 -23.37 22.47 -24.99
CA ASN A 213 -23.68 23.51 -25.98
C ASN A 213 -24.04 22.89 -27.35
N ALA A 214 -24.56 23.69 -28.26
CA ALA A 214 -24.91 23.24 -29.61
C ALA A 214 -23.71 22.72 -30.42
N ASP A 215 -22.50 23.22 -30.13
CA ASP A 215 -21.24 22.79 -30.75
C ASP A 215 -20.64 21.51 -30.14
N GLY A 216 -21.29 20.93 -29.11
CA GLY A 216 -20.88 19.70 -28.45
C GLY A 216 -19.91 19.91 -27.27
N THR A 217 -19.47 21.14 -26.99
CA THR A 217 -18.66 21.46 -25.81
C THR A 217 -19.50 21.40 -24.53
N TYR A 218 -18.87 21.12 -23.38
CA TYR A 218 -19.56 21.16 -22.08
C TYR A 218 -19.84 22.62 -21.70
N ARG A 219 -21.05 22.89 -21.18
CA ARG A 219 -21.46 24.27 -20.83
C ARG A 219 -20.61 24.87 -19.72
N VAL A 220 -20.20 24.07 -18.74
CA VAL A 220 -19.51 24.53 -17.54
C VAL A 220 -18.09 24.98 -17.83
N ASN A 221 -17.37 24.34 -18.77
CA ASN A 221 -15.97 24.64 -19.05
C ASN A 221 -15.67 25.04 -20.49
N GLY A 222 -16.64 24.98 -21.40
CA GLY A 222 -16.47 25.26 -22.81
C GLY A 222 -15.55 24.30 -23.57
N GLN A 223 -15.18 23.18 -22.97
CA GLN A 223 -14.25 22.21 -23.55
C GLN A 223 -14.99 20.96 -24.08
N ASN A 224 -14.30 20.17 -24.90
CA ASN A 224 -14.81 18.90 -25.42
C ASN A 224 -14.60 17.74 -24.43
N VAL A 225 -13.87 17.98 -23.35
CA VAL A 225 -13.54 16.99 -22.33
C VAL A 225 -14.01 17.49 -20.98
N LEU A 226 -14.78 16.67 -20.30
CA LEU A 226 -15.14 16.81 -18.89
C LEU A 226 -15.46 15.44 -18.33
N ILE A 227 -14.90 15.12 -17.19
CA ILE A 227 -15.28 14.02 -16.33
C ILE A 227 -15.62 14.65 -14.99
N PRO A 228 -16.90 14.96 -14.73
CA PRO A 228 -17.28 15.75 -13.56
C PRO A 228 -16.77 15.17 -12.24
N PHE A 229 -16.85 13.85 -12.06
CA PHE A 229 -16.38 13.17 -10.87
C PHE A 229 -15.34 12.09 -11.21
N LEU A 230 -14.17 12.17 -10.57
CA LEU A 230 -13.08 11.21 -10.64
C LEU A 230 -12.71 10.72 -9.24
N TYR A 231 -12.56 9.42 -9.08
CA TYR A 231 -12.05 8.79 -7.87
C TYR A 231 -10.82 7.95 -8.25
N LYS A 232 -9.65 8.26 -7.67
CA LYS A 232 -8.39 7.62 -8.09
C LYS A 232 -8.30 6.17 -7.63
N SER A 233 -8.46 5.93 -6.34
CA SER A 233 -8.34 4.61 -5.74
C SER A 233 -9.70 3.93 -5.72
N THR A 234 -10.01 3.21 -6.78
CA THR A 234 -11.32 2.55 -6.93
C THR A 234 -11.55 1.46 -5.87
N ASP A 235 -10.50 0.87 -5.32
CA ASP A 235 -10.56 -0.02 -4.15
C ASP A 235 -11.04 0.74 -2.90
N ASN A 236 -10.47 1.90 -2.62
CA ASN A 236 -10.91 2.75 -1.52
C ASN A 236 -12.34 3.24 -1.72
N MET A 237 -12.73 3.61 -2.93
CA MET A 237 -14.12 3.99 -3.23
C MET A 237 -15.11 2.90 -2.81
N MET A 238 -14.83 1.64 -3.16
CA MET A 238 -15.67 0.50 -2.77
C MET A 238 -15.67 0.31 -1.26
N ILE A 239 -14.49 0.31 -0.64
CA ILE A 239 -14.31 0.11 0.81
C ILE A 239 -15.02 1.20 1.61
N GLN A 240 -14.87 2.46 1.20
CA GLN A 240 -15.51 3.62 1.82
C GLN A 240 -17.03 3.51 1.78
N LEU A 241 -17.60 3.23 0.61
CA LEU A 241 -19.04 3.08 0.45
C LEU A 241 -19.60 1.94 1.31
N LEU A 242 -18.88 0.80 1.38
CA LEU A 242 -19.29 -0.31 2.24
C LEU A 242 -19.22 0.07 3.73
N ALA A 243 -18.12 0.72 4.15
CA ALA A 243 -17.95 1.16 5.54
C ALA A 243 -19.03 2.18 5.94
N GLN A 244 -19.32 3.15 5.10
CA GLN A 244 -20.36 4.16 5.32
C GLN A 244 -21.77 3.53 5.36
N ALA A 245 -22.01 2.52 4.54
CA ALA A 245 -23.27 1.78 4.53
C ALA A 245 -23.41 0.75 5.67
N GLY A 246 -22.37 0.56 6.49
CA GLY A 246 -22.35 -0.49 7.51
C GLY A 246 -22.38 -1.91 6.92
N ALA A 247 -21.95 -2.08 5.67
CA ALA A 247 -21.92 -3.35 4.98
C ALA A 247 -20.56 -4.05 5.14
N GLY A 248 -20.59 -5.40 5.05
CA GLY A 248 -19.38 -6.20 5.20
C GLY A 248 -18.43 -6.06 4.02
N TYR A 249 -17.13 -5.99 4.34
CA TYR A 249 -16.02 -6.06 3.39
C TYR A 249 -15.19 -7.31 3.66
N SER A 250 -14.63 -7.43 4.87
CA SER A 250 -13.90 -8.61 5.35
C SER A 250 -13.87 -8.63 6.88
N THR A 251 -13.45 -9.77 7.44
CA THR A 251 -13.20 -9.93 8.87
C THR A 251 -11.71 -10.11 9.15
N ALA A 252 -11.29 -9.93 10.40
CA ALA A 252 -9.90 -10.22 10.83
C ALA A 252 -9.55 -11.71 10.69
N SER A 253 -10.55 -12.59 10.64
CA SER A 253 -10.38 -14.03 10.36
C SER A 253 -10.18 -14.35 8.87
N GLY A 254 -10.25 -13.34 7.99
CA GLY A 254 -10.09 -13.52 6.55
C GLY A 254 -11.37 -13.94 5.81
N ASP A 255 -12.53 -13.86 6.49
CA ASP A 255 -13.81 -14.10 5.81
C ASP A 255 -14.13 -12.94 4.87
N ILE A 256 -14.34 -13.25 3.61
CA ILE A 256 -14.61 -12.25 2.57
C ILE A 256 -16.11 -11.98 2.51
N GLN A 257 -16.50 -10.73 2.73
CA GLN A 257 -17.88 -10.27 2.74
C GLN A 257 -18.17 -9.25 1.60
N LEU A 258 -17.17 -8.98 0.75
CA LEU A 258 -17.25 -8.00 -0.35
C LEU A 258 -18.43 -8.25 -1.30
N PHE A 259 -18.77 -9.51 -1.59
CA PHE A 259 -19.78 -9.87 -2.59
C PHE A 259 -21.19 -9.93 -1.96
N ASN A 260 -21.76 -8.76 -1.68
CA ASN A 260 -23.08 -8.61 -1.03
C ASN A 260 -24.01 -7.69 -1.82
N ASP A 261 -25.25 -7.54 -1.36
CA ASP A 261 -26.28 -6.73 -2.06
C ASP A 261 -25.93 -5.23 -2.08
N THR A 262 -25.24 -4.71 -1.05
CA THR A 262 -24.76 -3.32 -1.03
C THR A 262 -23.73 -3.11 -2.14
N THR A 263 -22.78 -4.02 -2.31
CA THR A 263 -21.82 -3.97 -3.44
C THR A 263 -22.54 -3.97 -4.79
N ARG A 264 -23.59 -4.78 -4.96
CA ARG A 264 -24.41 -4.77 -6.18
C ARG A 264 -25.06 -3.40 -6.41
N GLY A 265 -25.61 -2.80 -5.36
CA GLY A 265 -26.20 -1.46 -5.41
C GLY A 265 -25.17 -0.40 -5.83
N ILE A 266 -23.98 -0.41 -5.21
CA ILE A 266 -22.86 0.48 -5.54
C ILE A 266 -22.49 0.35 -7.03
N LEU A 267 -22.30 -0.86 -7.53
CA LEU A 267 -21.90 -1.10 -8.92
C LEU A 267 -22.97 -0.66 -9.92
N LYS A 268 -24.26 -0.84 -9.59
CA LYS A 268 -25.37 -0.33 -10.41
C LYS A 268 -25.40 1.21 -10.44
N THR A 269 -25.14 1.87 -9.31
CA THR A 269 -25.02 3.33 -9.21
C THR A 269 -23.82 3.84 -10.04
N VAL A 270 -22.66 3.22 -9.92
CA VAL A 270 -21.48 3.51 -10.74
C VAL A 270 -21.79 3.37 -12.23
N ALA A 271 -22.47 2.31 -12.64
CA ALA A 271 -22.88 2.10 -14.02
C ALA A 271 -23.84 3.20 -14.51
N GLN A 272 -24.81 3.62 -13.68
CA GLN A 272 -25.75 4.69 -14.02
C GLN A 272 -25.02 5.99 -14.31
N HIS A 273 -24.14 6.46 -13.40
CA HIS A 273 -23.41 7.72 -13.54
C HIS A 273 -22.28 7.66 -14.58
N THR A 274 -21.75 6.48 -14.85
CA THR A 274 -20.85 6.26 -16.00
C THR A 274 -21.61 6.39 -17.31
N LYS A 275 -22.83 5.90 -17.40
CA LYS A 275 -23.66 5.95 -18.61
C LYS A 275 -24.08 7.37 -18.96
N SER A 276 -24.36 8.21 -17.97
CA SER A 276 -24.68 9.64 -18.18
C SER A 276 -23.44 10.47 -18.53
N GLY A 277 -22.24 10.00 -18.17
CA GLY A 277 -20.97 10.72 -18.31
C GLY A 277 -20.59 11.53 -17.06
N ALA A 278 -21.35 11.42 -15.97
CA ALA A 278 -21.08 12.12 -14.71
C ALA A 278 -19.84 11.56 -13.97
N PHE A 279 -19.56 10.25 -14.17
CA PHE A 279 -18.43 9.55 -13.56
C PHE A 279 -17.62 8.77 -14.59
N SER A 280 -16.34 8.64 -14.36
CA SER A 280 -15.47 7.70 -15.08
C SER A 280 -14.23 7.35 -14.28
N THR A 281 -13.68 6.17 -14.55
CA THR A 281 -12.34 5.78 -14.15
C THR A 281 -11.35 6.07 -15.28
N PHE A 282 -10.06 6.02 -14.99
CA PHE A 282 -9.01 6.25 -15.99
C PHE A 282 -8.96 5.09 -17.01
N LYS A 283 -8.74 5.41 -18.27
CA LYS A 283 -8.49 4.40 -19.31
C LYS A 283 -7.08 3.84 -19.25
N ILE A 284 -6.16 4.66 -18.80
CA ILE A 284 -4.73 4.40 -18.59
C ILE A 284 -4.43 4.97 -17.21
N SER A 285 -3.46 4.44 -16.50
CA SER A 285 -3.02 5.00 -15.22
C SER A 285 -2.89 6.52 -15.33
N GLY A 286 -3.57 7.25 -14.46
CA GLY A 286 -3.64 8.70 -14.50
C GLY A 286 -3.88 9.28 -13.11
N TYR A 287 -3.71 10.59 -13.02
CA TYR A 287 -3.90 11.33 -11.78
C TYR A 287 -5.08 12.30 -11.95
N PRO A 288 -6.03 12.34 -11.01
CA PRO A 288 -7.14 13.30 -11.03
C PRO A 288 -6.65 14.75 -11.14
N ALA A 289 -5.50 15.06 -10.54
CA ALA A 289 -4.87 16.37 -10.61
C ALA A 289 -4.74 16.92 -12.03
N ASN A 290 -4.35 16.09 -13.00
CA ASN A 290 -4.19 16.50 -14.38
C ASN A 290 -5.50 16.97 -15.02
N PHE A 291 -6.62 16.29 -14.68
CA PHE A 291 -7.95 16.68 -15.14
C PHE A 291 -8.49 17.89 -14.37
N LEU A 292 -8.31 17.91 -13.05
CA LEU A 292 -8.75 19.03 -12.22
C LEU A 292 -8.07 20.32 -12.65
N ASN A 293 -6.74 20.31 -12.76
CA ASN A 293 -5.93 21.49 -13.11
C ASN A 293 -6.16 21.98 -14.55
N ALA A 294 -6.54 21.07 -15.45
CA ALA A 294 -6.97 21.43 -16.81
C ALA A 294 -8.44 21.91 -16.91
N GLY A 295 -9.15 22.03 -15.80
CA GLY A 295 -10.57 22.39 -15.79
C GLY A 295 -11.47 21.32 -16.42
N GLN A 296 -11.06 20.05 -16.35
CA GLN A 296 -11.76 18.91 -16.94
C GLN A 296 -12.36 17.98 -15.88
N CYS A 297 -12.36 18.41 -14.61
CA CYS A 297 -12.95 17.71 -13.48
C CYS A 297 -13.55 18.74 -12.52
N ILE A 298 -14.57 18.34 -11.76
CA ILE A 298 -15.20 19.15 -10.71
C ILE A 298 -14.87 18.58 -9.33
N PHE A 299 -15.09 17.29 -9.17
CA PHE A 299 -14.79 16.56 -7.93
C PHE A 299 -13.68 15.55 -8.20
N ALA A 300 -12.53 15.75 -7.61
CA ALA A 300 -11.39 14.87 -7.71
C ALA A 300 -11.07 14.26 -6.35
N VAL A 301 -11.32 12.95 -6.17
CA VAL A 301 -10.92 12.26 -4.94
C VAL A 301 -9.55 11.62 -5.15
N ASP A 302 -8.60 12.01 -4.29
CA ASP A 302 -7.26 11.47 -4.21
C ASP A 302 -6.74 11.56 -2.77
N SER A 303 -5.62 10.91 -2.50
CA SER A 303 -4.93 10.97 -1.21
C SER A 303 -4.54 12.40 -0.84
N THR A 304 -4.63 12.74 0.44
CA THR A 304 -4.04 13.98 0.99
C THR A 304 -2.53 14.04 0.72
N ALA A 305 -1.86 12.89 0.60
CA ALA A 305 -0.46 12.76 0.21
C ALA A 305 -0.13 13.22 -1.23
N GLY A 306 -1.13 13.60 -2.01
CA GLY A 306 -0.97 14.16 -3.36
C GLY A 306 -1.48 15.60 -3.47
N SER A 307 -1.73 16.26 -2.35
CA SER A 307 -2.36 17.57 -2.31
C SER A 307 -1.55 18.69 -2.96
N THR A 308 -0.21 18.57 -3.02
CA THR A 308 0.67 19.51 -3.72
C THR A 308 0.49 19.53 -5.24
N TRP A 309 -0.22 18.54 -5.78
CA TRP A 309 -0.53 18.45 -7.22
C TRP A 309 -1.92 18.99 -7.56
N MET A 310 -2.78 19.25 -6.56
CA MET A 310 -4.19 19.58 -6.73
C MET A 310 -4.43 21.07 -6.74
N GLY A 311 -5.16 21.57 -7.76
CA GLY A 311 -5.57 22.95 -7.88
C GLY A 311 -4.78 23.75 -8.91
N SER A 312 -5.35 24.91 -9.31
CA SER A 312 -4.78 25.77 -10.34
C SER A 312 -3.42 26.38 -9.99
N ASP A 313 -3.15 26.55 -8.70
CA ASP A 313 -1.94 27.14 -8.14
C ASP A 313 -1.00 26.09 -7.52
N ALA A 314 -1.22 24.81 -7.83
CA ALA A 314 -0.43 23.71 -7.31
C ALA A 314 1.07 23.89 -7.59
N PRO A 315 1.95 23.72 -6.60
CA PRO A 315 3.40 23.86 -6.78
C PRO A 315 3.97 22.80 -7.72
N LEU A 316 3.38 21.62 -7.76
CA LEU A 316 3.77 20.52 -8.64
C LEU A 316 2.70 20.34 -9.72
N VAL A 317 3.13 20.22 -10.97
CA VAL A 317 2.24 20.08 -12.13
C VAL A 317 2.84 19.10 -13.13
N ASP A 318 2.04 18.15 -13.59
CA ASP A 318 2.41 17.12 -14.57
C ASP A 318 1.76 17.36 -15.97
N ILE A 319 1.22 18.55 -16.20
CA ILE A 319 0.67 18.99 -17.49
C ILE A 319 1.33 20.29 -17.95
N ASP A 320 1.24 20.56 -19.24
CA ASP A 320 1.73 21.84 -19.80
C ASP A 320 1.06 23.01 -19.10
N ARG A 321 1.82 23.99 -18.66
CA ARG A 321 1.31 25.17 -17.94
C ARG A 321 0.26 25.95 -18.73
N GLU A 322 0.30 25.91 -20.06
CA GLU A 322 -0.69 26.53 -20.94
C GLU A 322 -2.08 25.88 -20.88
N LYS A 323 -2.14 24.64 -20.36
CA LYS A 323 -3.39 23.90 -20.17
C LYS A 323 -4.03 24.13 -18.79
N LEU A 324 -3.32 24.81 -17.88
CA LEU A 324 -3.85 25.14 -16.57
C LEU A 324 -5.02 26.11 -16.67
N VAL A 325 -6.07 25.84 -15.95
CA VAL A 325 -7.26 26.70 -15.83
C VAL A 325 -7.32 27.26 -14.43
N GLN A 326 -7.57 28.57 -14.32
CA GLN A 326 -7.70 29.21 -13.00
C GLN A 326 -9.10 28.98 -12.43
N PHE A 327 -9.15 28.48 -11.20
CA PHE A 327 -10.37 28.24 -10.43
C PHE A 327 -10.05 28.22 -8.93
N GLU A 328 -11.06 28.42 -8.11
CA GLU A 328 -10.95 28.26 -6.66
C GLU A 328 -11.07 26.78 -6.30
N THR A 329 -10.07 26.26 -5.55
CA THR A 329 -10.07 24.89 -5.04
C THR A 329 -10.50 24.87 -3.59
N GLU A 330 -11.44 24.01 -3.24
CA GLU A 330 -11.77 23.67 -1.85
C GLU A 330 -11.42 22.22 -1.55
N VAL A 331 -10.91 21.98 -0.36
CA VAL A 331 -10.64 20.66 0.17
C VAL A 331 -11.79 20.26 1.09
N ARG A 332 -12.38 19.11 0.84
CA ARG A 332 -13.47 18.55 1.65
C ARG A 332 -13.16 17.09 1.97
N MET A 333 -13.78 16.61 3.04
CA MET A 333 -13.89 15.17 3.27
C MET A 333 -14.49 14.50 2.03
N ILE A 334 -14.10 13.27 1.77
CA ILE A 334 -14.75 12.47 0.74
C ILE A 334 -16.28 12.44 0.95
N PRO A 335 -17.09 12.27 -0.08
CA PRO A 335 -18.54 12.24 0.07
C PRO A 335 -19.00 11.22 1.10
N GLN A 336 -20.00 11.58 1.90
CA GLN A 336 -20.57 10.78 2.97
C GLN A 336 -22.00 10.31 2.63
N LEU A 337 -22.37 9.11 3.08
CA LEU A 337 -23.76 8.67 3.08
C LEU A 337 -24.54 9.28 4.24
N ASP A 338 -23.88 9.41 5.40
CA ASP A 338 -24.42 10.02 6.61
C ASP A 338 -23.43 11.11 7.12
N PRO A 339 -23.71 12.39 6.90
CA PRO A 339 -22.85 13.49 7.38
C PRO A 339 -22.68 13.56 8.91
N GLU A 340 -23.65 13.03 9.68
CA GLU A 340 -23.62 13.06 11.14
C GLU A 340 -22.67 11.99 11.72
N ASN A 341 -22.37 10.95 10.93
CA ASN A 341 -21.47 9.86 11.31
C ASN A 341 -20.42 9.63 10.21
N PRO A 342 -19.54 10.59 9.96
CA PRO A 342 -18.60 10.52 8.87
C PRO A 342 -17.60 9.37 9.04
N LYS A 343 -17.13 8.84 7.93
CA LYS A 343 -16.09 7.82 7.90
C LYS A 343 -15.08 8.13 6.81
N MET A 344 -13.82 8.06 7.15
CA MET A 344 -12.70 8.22 6.22
C MET A 344 -11.74 7.04 6.34
N ILE A 345 -11.23 6.56 5.23
CA ILE A 345 -10.21 5.52 5.28
C ILE A 345 -8.88 6.11 5.75
N SER A 346 -8.30 5.52 6.80
CA SER A 346 -6.92 5.81 7.15
C SER A 346 -6.00 5.12 6.16
N GLN A 347 -4.99 5.80 5.72
CA GLN A 347 -3.95 5.26 4.84
C GLN A 347 -2.61 5.89 5.14
N GLY A 348 -1.58 5.31 4.59
CA GLY A 348 -0.22 5.75 4.76
C GLY A 348 0.71 4.56 5.04
N PRO A 349 2.00 4.74 4.73
CA PRO A 349 2.97 3.68 4.91
C PRO A 349 3.33 3.48 6.38
N SER A 350 3.78 2.28 6.67
CA SER A 350 4.36 1.87 7.95
C SER A 350 5.79 1.36 7.74
N VAL A 351 6.60 1.40 8.77
CA VAL A 351 7.96 0.83 8.75
C VAL A 351 7.89 -0.60 9.28
N CYS A 352 8.34 -1.53 8.46
CA CYS A 352 8.45 -2.96 8.76
C CYS A 352 9.92 -3.30 8.99
N VAL A 353 10.21 -4.05 10.06
CA VAL A 353 11.55 -4.58 10.36
C VAL A 353 11.55 -6.07 10.07
N PHE A 354 12.48 -6.53 9.24
CA PHE A 354 12.63 -7.94 8.92
C PHE A 354 13.53 -8.64 9.93
N ASN A 355 13.15 -9.86 10.27
CA ASN A 355 13.94 -10.71 11.12
C ASN A 355 15.19 -11.23 10.37
N LYS A 356 16.28 -11.43 11.10
CA LYS A 356 17.58 -11.90 10.63
C LYS A 356 18.11 -13.01 11.53
N ASP A 357 19.12 -13.75 11.04
CA ASP A 357 19.80 -14.77 11.85
C ASP A 357 20.53 -14.15 13.05
N ASP A 358 21.02 -12.92 12.91
CA ASP A 358 21.65 -12.15 13.97
C ASP A 358 20.66 -11.19 14.63
N PRO A 359 20.24 -11.42 15.89
CA PRO A 359 19.32 -10.52 16.58
C PRO A 359 19.89 -9.12 16.85
N GLN A 360 21.22 -8.93 16.82
CA GLN A 360 21.85 -7.62 16.89
C GLN A 360 21.60 -6.79 15.65
N GLU A 361 21.57 -7.42 14.47
CA GLU A 361 21.22 -6.77 13.20
C GLU A 361 19.75 -6.32 13.21
N VAL A 362 18.85 -7.10 13.82
CA VAL A 362 17.43 -6.71 14.02
C VAL A 362 17.34 -5.51 14.95
N LEU A 363 18.12 -5.49 16.06
CA LEU A 363 18.13 -4.38 17.00
C LEU A 363 18.68 -3.10 16.36
N ALA A 364 19.77 -3.18 15.57
CA ALA A 364 20.28 -2.05 14.79
C ALA A 364 19.23 -1.51 13.82
N SER A 365 18.52 -2.40 13.14
CA SER A 365 17.44 -2.07 12.21
C SER A 365 16.26 -1.38 12.91
N TRP A 366 15.91 -1.85 14.11
CA TRP A 366 14.87 -1.26 14.95
C TRP A 366 15.23 0.15 15.42
N MET A 367 16.48 0.38 15.87
CA MET A 367 16.93 1.71 16.27
C MET A 367 16.85 2.70 15.09
N PHE A 368 17.23 2.29 13.89
CA PHE A 368 17.06 3.13 12.70
C PHE A 368 15.56 3.35 12.35
N ALA A 369 14.74 2.32 12.46
CA ALA A 369 13.29 2.45 12.20
C ALA A 369 12.63 3.46 13.15
N GLN A 370 13.01 3.47 14.43
CA GLN A 370 12.53 4.47 15.38
C GLN A 370 13.07 5.88 15.08
N TYR A 371 14.33 5.99 14.62
CA TYR A 371 14.92 7.28 14.24
C TYR A 371 14.07 8.02 13.20
N LEU A 372 13.48 7.28 12.26
CA LEU A 372 12.56 7.84 11.27
C LEU A 372 11.29 8.46 11.90
N LEU A 373 11.01 8.17 13.18
CA LEU A 373 9.88 8.71 13.93
C LEU A 373 10.28 9.83 14.91
N THR A 374 11.53 10.32 14.86
CA THR A 374 11.87 11.54 15.60
C THR A 374 11.02 12.71 15.13
N ASN A 375 10.78 13.68 16.01
CA ASN A 375 9.96 14.84 15.67
C ASN A 375 10.48 15.57 14.43
N GLU A 376 11.80 15.71 14.31
CA GLU A 376 12.45 16.38 13.19
C GLU A 376 12.15 15.71 11.87
N VAL A 377 12.31 14.39 11.80
CA VAL A 377 12.03 13.61 10.58
C VAL A 377 10.54 13.64 10.24
N GLN A 378 9.66 13.42 11.23
CA GLN A 378 8.22 13.43 11.02
C GLN A 378 7.72 14.77 10.50
N ILE A 379 8.16 15.89 11.10
CA ILE A 379 7.74 17.23 10.70
C ILE A 379 8.28 17.57 9.32
N ALA A 380 9.57 17.30 9.08
CA ALA A 380 10.17 17.54 7.76
C ALA A 380 9.43 16.78 6.65
N TYR A 381 9.09 15.51 6.89
CA TYR A 381 8.38 14.71 5.91
C TYR A 381 6.94 15.15 5.71
N ALA A 382 6.20 15.47 6.79
CA ALA A 382 4.83 15.97 6.73
C ALA A 382 4.72 17.28 5.93
N GLN A 383 5.76 18.13 5.98
CA GLN A 383 5.81 19.39 5.21
C GLN A 383 5.97 19.18 3.70
N THR A 384 6.38 17.99 3.25
CA THR A 384 6.55 17.73 1.81
C THR A 384 5.22 17.57 1.07
N GLU A 385 4.21 17.01 1.72
CA GLU A 385 2.88 16.70 1.16
C GLU A 385 1.80 16.83 2.25
N GLY A 386 0.56 16.47 1.96
CA GLY A 386 -0.55 16.44 2.93
C GLY A 386 -0.54 15.22 3.85
N TYR A 387 0.62 14.80 4.32
CA TYR A 387 0.78 13.82 5.39
C TYR A 387 0.67 14.48 6.77
N VAL A 388 0.37 13.68 7.77
CA VAL A 388 0.44 14.08 9.17
C VAL A 388 1.41 13.21 9.96
N PRO A 389 2.12 13.78 10.97
CA PRO A 389 2.95 12.99 11.88
C PRO A 389 2.11 11.96 12.65
N VAL A 390 2.74 10.89 13.10
CA VAL A 390 2.05 9.76 13.76
C VAL A 390 2.13 9.82 15.29
N THR A 391 2.83 10.82 15.83
CA THR A 391 2.95 11.04 17.28
C THR A 391 2.28 12.34 17.71
N ALA A 392 1.65 12.34 18.88
CA ALA A 392 1.04 13.53 19.47
C ALA A 392 2.08 14.63 19.73
N LYS A 393 3.31 14.24 20.12
CA LYS A 393 4.43 15.17 20.35
C LYS A 393 4.78 15.95 19.08
N ALA A 394 4.94 15.27 17.95
CA ALA A 394 5.24 15.93 16.68
C ALA A 394 4.05 16.80 16.22
N GLN A 395 2.81 16.28 16.29
CA GLN A 395 1.61 17.05 15.91
C GLN A 395 1.44 18.34 16.73
N ASN A 396 1.69 18.29 18.05
CA ASN A 396 1.54 19.43 18.95
C ASN A 396 2.81 20.28 19.10
N SER A 397 3.89 19.95 18.40
CA SER A 397 5.12 20.74 18.43
C SER A 397 4.90 22.16 17.92
N ALA A 398 5.61 23.14 18.52
CA ALA A 398 5.52 24.52 18.08
C ALA A 398 5.88 24.67 16.59
N ALA A 399 6.87 23.92 16.11
CA ALA A 399 7.32 23.96 14.72
C ALA A 399 6.22 23.50 13.73
N TYR A 400 5.51 22.40 14.06
CA TYR A 400 4.45 21.92 13.18
C TYR A 400 3.19 22.79 13.25
N GLN A 401 2.82 23.28 14.44
CA GLN A 401 1.70 24.19 14.60
C GLN A 401 1.93 25.55 13.91
N ASP A 402 3.14 26.10 14.00
CA ASP A 402 3.52 27.30 13.26
C ASP A 402 3.43 27.08 11.73
N TYR A 403 3.90 25.94 11.26
CA TYR A 403 3.76 25.57 9.86
C TYR A 403 2.29 25.53 9.40
N LEU A 404 1.41 24.89 10.18
CA LEU A 404 -0.02 24.82 9.85
C LEU A 404 -0.71 26.20 9.92
N ALA A 405 -0.26 27.09 10.80
CA ALA A 405 -0.82 28.43 10.94
C ALA A 405 -0.51 29.35 9.73
N ARG A 406 0.49 29.00 8.93
CA ARG A 406 0.95 29.78 7.76
C ARG A 406 0.26 29.39 6.46
N GLU A 407 -0.90 28.71 6.53
CA GLU A 407 -1.70 28.32 5.36
C GLU A 407 -1.93 29.48 4.40
N GLY A 408 -1.55 29.29 3.13
CA GLY A 408 -1.76 30.26 2.05
C GLY A 408 -0.77 31.44 2.03
N GLU A 409 0.27 31.44 2.86
CA GLU A 409 1.30 32.48 2.80
C GLU A 409 2.11 32.43 1.49
N ASP A 410 2.26 31.25 0.93
CA ASP A 410 2.92 31.03 -0.36
C ASP A 410 2.35 29.79 -1.07
N ASN A 411 2.67 29.64 -2.36
CA ASN A 411 2.24 28.50 -3.17
C ASN A 411 3.32 27.40 -3.26
N GLU A 412 4.21 27.30 -2.29
CA GLU A 412 5.25 26.27 -2.20
C GLU A 412 5.17 25.56 -0.86
N ALA A 413 5.86 26.09 0.16
CA ALA A 413 5.91 25.47 1.50
C ALA A 413 4.55 25.50 2.19
N HIS A 414 3.81 26.61 2.08
CA HIS A 414 2.53 26.84 2.78
C HIS A 414 1.33 26.84 1.83
N TYR A 415 1.39 26.08 0.76
CA TYR A 415 0.30 25.95 -0.20
C TYR A 415 -1.01 25.58 0.48
N ALA A 416 -2.04 26.43 0.34
CA ALA A 416 -3.30 26.33 1.09
C ALA A 416 -3.95 24.95 0.96
N VAL A 417 -4.09 24.43 -0.24
CA VAL A 417 -4.73 23.10 -0.49
C VAL A 417 -3.98 21.98 0.24
N LYS A 418 -2.64 22.03 0.30
CA LYS A 418 -1.83 21.06 1.02
C LYS A 418 -2.11 21.12 2.53
N LEU A 419 -2.11 22.33 3.11
CA LEU A 419 -2.32 22.50 4.55
C LEU A 419 -3.76 22.18 4.94
N GLN A 420 -4.75 22.53 4.13
CA GLN A 420 -6.15 22.11 4.32
C GLN A 420 -6.31 20.60 4.33
N ALA A 421 -5.63 19.89 3.42
CA ALA A 421 -5.64 18.43 3.38
C ALA A 421 -5.02 17.80 4.64
N SER A 422 -3.93 18.38 5.18
CA SER A 422 -3.34 17.93 6.45
C SER A 422 -4.27 18.21 7.63
N LYS A 423 -4.84 19.42 7.73
CA LYS A 423 -5.79 19.79 8.78
C LYS A 423 -7.03 18.91 8.78
N LEU A 424 -7.55 18.58 7.59
CA LEU A 424 -8.70 17.67 7.46
C LEU A 424 -8.47 16.35 8.20
N LEU A 425 -7.31 15.72 8.04
CA LEU A 425 -7.02 14.47 8.74
C LEU A 425 -6.81 14.70 10.24
N LEU A 426 -6.11 15.76 10.63
CA LEU A 426 -5.87 16.07 12.06
C LEU A 426 -7.18 16.29 12.81
N GLU A 427 -8.13 17.02 12.23
CA GLU A 427 -9.43 17.32 12.81
C GLU A 427 -10.35 16.10 12.86
N HIS A 428 -10.19 15.18 11.91
CA HIS A 428 -11.05 14.00 11.72
C HIS A 428 -10.35 12.66 11.97
N THR A 429 -9.24 12.65 12.72
CA THR A 429 -8.54 11.39 13.05
C THR A 429 -9.48 10.38 13.71
N GLY A 430 -10.43 10.84 14.54
CA GLY A 430 -11.43 10.00 15.21
C GLY A 430 -12.45 9.36 14.26
N ASP A 431 -12.66 9.93 13.07
CA ASP A 431 -13.59 9.46 12.05
C ASP A 431 -12.93 8.47 11.08
N THR A 432 -11.64 8.19 11.28
CA THR A 432 -10.90 7.28 10.43
C THR A 432 -11.19 5.81 10.76
N PHE A 433 -11.15 4.98 9.74
CA PHE A 433 -11.25 3.53 9.89
C PHE A 433 -10.19 2.83 9.02
N VAL A 434 -9.93 1.58 9.34
CA VAL A 434 -9.06 0.67 8.58
C VAL A 434 -9.78 -0.62 8.24
N THR A 435 -9.34 -1.28 7.19
CA THR A 435 -9.79 -2.64 6.86
C THR A 435 -9.02 -3.67 7.67
N ALA A 436 -9.63 -4.83 7.90
CA ALA A 436 -8.94 -5.94 8.52
C ALA A 436 -7.75 -6.39 7.68
N VAL A 437 -6.62 -6.64 8.35
CA VAL A 437 -5.36 -7.10 7.74
C VAL A 437 -5.20 -8.60 7.96
N PHE A 438 -5.04 -9.35 6.86
CA PHE A 438 -4.87 -10.81 6.86
C PHE A 438 -4.15 -11.25 5.59
N ASN A 439 -3.68 -12.49 5.54
CA ASN A 439 -3.09 -13.03 4.31
C ASN A 439 -4.13 -13.09 3.19
N GLY A 440 -3.99 -12.25 2.18
CA GLY A 440 -4.92 -12.07 1.06
C GLY A 440 -5.66 -10.73 1.07
N SER A 441 -5.53 -9.88 2.11
CA SER A 441 -6.18 -8.56 2.16
C SER A 441 -5.76 -7.66 0.99
N ALA A 442 -4.49 -7.70 0.56
CA ALA A 442 -4.02 -6.99 -0.64
C ALA A 442 -4.73 -7.47 -1.92
N SER A 443 -4.94 -8.78 -2.06
CA SER A 443 -5.69 -9.35 -3.19
C SER A 443 -7.16 -8.95 -3.16
N LEU A 444 -7.76 -8.90 -1.98
CA LEU A 444 -9.15 -8.46 -1.80
C LEU A 444 -9.32 -6.97 -2.16
N ARG A 445 -8.35 -6.11 -1.77
CA ARG A 445 -8.35 -4.70 -2.20
C ARG A 445 -8.32 -4.57 -3.71
N ASN A 446 -7.41 -5.29 -4.38
CA ASN A 446 -7.35 -5.30 -5.84
C ASN A 446 -8.68 -5.75 -6.47
N ALA A 447 -9.33 -6.77 -5.91
CA ALA A 447 -10.64 -7.23 -6.38
C ALA A 447 -11.72 -6.14 -6.21
N ALA A 448 -11.75 -5.45 -5.07
CA ALA A 448 -12.69 -4.36 -4.79
C ALA A 448 -12.56 -3.22 -5.82
N GLY A 449 -11.34 -2.80 -6.12
CA GLY A 449 -11.07 -1.79 -7.15
C GLY A 449 -11.45 -2.27 -8.55
N GLN A 450 -11.11 -3.50 -8.88
CA GLN A 450 -11.38 -4.09 -10.19
C GLN A 450 -12.90 -4.19 -10.48
N LEU A 451 -13.72 -4.42 -9.46
CA LEU A 451 -15.19 -4.41 -9.61
C LEU A 451 -15.69 -3.06 -10.14
N ILE A 452 -15.21 -1.95 -9.61
CA ILE A 452 -15.55 -0.58 -10.09
C ILE A 452 -15.03 -0.37 -11.52
N GLU A 453 -13.77 -0.74 -11.76
CA GLU A 453 -13.11 -0.56 -13.06
C GLU A 453 -13.82 -1.34 -14.18
N ASP A 454 -14.12 -2.62 -13.97
CA ASP A 454 -14.76 -3.44 -15.00
C ASP A 454 -16.22 -3.07 -15.20
N THR A 455 -16.94 -2.67 -14.16
CA THR A 455 -18.29 -2.09 -14.27
C THR A 455 -18.28 -0.82 -15.13
N THR A 456 -17.36 0.10 -14.85
CA THR A 456 -17.21 1.34 -15.63
C THR A 456 -16.85 1.05 -17.08
N LYS A 457 -15.93 0.12 -17.31
CA LYS A 457 -15.47 -0.30 -18.64
C LYS A 457 -16.60 -1.00 -19.44
N ALA A 458 -17.36 -1.89 -18.81
CA ALA A 458 -18.52 -2.54 -19.42
C ALA A 458 -19.57 -1.52 -19.84
N THR A 459 -19.89 -0.56 -18.96
CA THR A 459 -20.85 0.53 -19.24
C THR A 459 -20.41 1.39 -20.42
N ARG A 460 -19.12 1.79 -20.48
CA ARG A 460 -18.56 2.54 -21.63
C ARG A 460 -18.67 1.76 -22.95
N ARG A 461 -18.63 0.41 -22.88
CA ARG A 461 -18.81 -0.49 -24.02
C ARG A 461 -20.28 -0.78 -24.33
N LYS A 462 -21.19 -0.08 -23.63
CA LYS A 462 -22.65 -0.25 -23.77
C LYS A 462 -23.17 -1.63 -23.39
N GLN A 463 -22.45 -2.35 -22.52
CA GLN A 463 -22.92 -3.58 -21.91
C GLN A 463 -23.92 -3.24 -20.79
N THR A 464 -24.93 -4.07 -20.61
CA THR A 464 -25.89 -3.94 -19.50
C THR A 464 -25.26 -4.48 -18.23
N VAL A 465 -25.28 -3.69 -17.17
CA VAL A 465 -24.84 -4.09 -15.83
C VAL A 465 -26.08 -4.53 -15.05
N ASP A 466 -26.47 -5.78 -15.24
CA ASP A 466 -27.56 -6.46 -14.54
C ASP A 466 -27.01 -7.51 -13.54
N ASP A 467 -27.90 -8.20 -12.86
CA ASP A 467 -27.48 -9.18 -11.84
C ASP A 467 -26.69 -10.35 -12.46
N ALA A 468 -27.03 -10.78 -13.68
CA ALA A 468 -26.30 -11.84 -14.38
C ALA A 468 -24.85 -11.40 -14.71
N PHE A 469 -24.67 -10.15 -15.15
CA PHE A 469 -23.34 -9.56 -15.33
C PHE A 469 -22.56 -9.53 -14.02
N LEU A 470 -23.20 -9.07 -12.93
CA LEU A 470 -22.55 -8.97 -11.61
C LEU A 470 -22.18 -10.34 -11.03
N ASP A 471 -23.00 -11.37 -11.21
CA ASP A 471 -22.69 -12.74 -10.81
C ASP A 471 -21.45 -13.28 -11.55
N SER A 472 -21.37 -13.02 -12.86
CA SER A 472 -20.20 -13.37 -13.66
C SER A 472 -18.96 -12.63 -13.20
N LEU A 473 -19.07 -11.32 -12.95
CA LEU A 473 -17.98 -10.47 -12.49
C LEU A 473 -17.46 -10.94 -11.11
N TYR A 474 -18.33 -11.30 -10.17
CA TYR A 474 -17.93 -11.82 -8.87
C TYR A 474 -17.18 -13.16 -8.98
N SER A 475 -17.64 -14.06 -9.85
CA SER A 475 -16.96 -15.32 -10.11
C SER A 475 -15.58 -15.09 -10.73
N GLU A 476 -15.46 -14.14 -11.66
CA GLU A 476 -14.20 -13.75 -12.27
C GLU A 476 -13.21 -13.18 -11.24
N MET A 477 -13.66 -12.25 -10.40
CA MET A 477 -12.82 -11.66 -9.34
C MET A 477 -12.34 -12.71 -8.33
N THR A 478 -13.24 -13.61 -7.91
CA THR A 478 -12.90 -14.71 -7.01
C THR A 478 -11.77 -15.58 -7.59
N SER A 479 -11.87 -15.93 -8.88
CA SER A 479 -10.88 -16.76 -9.56
C SER A 479 -9.56 -16.00 -9.83
N LEU A 480 -9.65 -14.75 -10.30
CA LEU A 480 -8.49 -13.93 -10.67
C LEU A 480 -7.60 -13.63 -9.46
N TYR A 481 -8.20 -13.28 -8.34
CA TYR A 481 -7.51 -12.91 -7.12
C TYR A 481 -7.40 -14.05 -6.09
N ARG A 482 -7.82 -15.27 -6.46
CA ARG A 482 -7.79 -16.47 -5.62
C ARG A 482 -8.45 -16.27 -4.25
N LEU A 483 -9.56 -15.57 -4.23
CA LEU A 483 -10.24 -15.22 -2.98
C LEU A 483 -10.87 -16.43 -2.28
N ASP A 484 -11.07 -17.52 -3.00
CA ASP A 484 -11.47 -18.84 -2.49
C ASP A 484 -10.36 -19.58 -1.72
N GLN A 485 -9.11 -19.10 -1.82
CA GLN A 485 -7.93 -19.71 -1.19
C GLN A 485 -7.38 -18.86 -0.04
N VAL A 486 -8.06 -17.77 0.30
CA VAL A 486 -7.69 -16.91 1.43
C VAL A 486 -7.97 -17.65 2.74
N SER A 487 -6.98 -17.73 3.62
CA SER A 487 -7.14 -18.33 4.94
C SER A 487 -6.64 -17.39 6.04
N ALA A 488 -7.37 -17.38 7.15
CA ALA A 488 -7.13 -16.56 8.32
C ALA A 488 -5.83 -16.82 9.09
N GLY A 489 -5.21 -17.94 8.89
CA GLY A 489 -3.94 -18.28 9.54
C GLY A 489 -2.85 -18.39 8.51
N GLY A 490 -1.66 -17.83 8.75
CA GLY A 490 -0.46 -17.98 7.91
C GLY A 490 -0.04 -19.43 7.59
N GLY A 491 -1.01 -20.34 7.54
CA GLY A 491 -0.86 -21.69 7.05
C GLY A 491 -0.48 -21.67 5.58
N LYS A 492 0.47 -22.50 5.19
CA LYS A 492 0.81 -22.74 3.78
C LYS A 492 -0.49 -22.93 3.00
N ALA A 493 -0.71 -22.10 1.99
CA ALA A 493 -1.85 -22.27 1.11
C ALA A 493 -1.89 -23.73 0.67
N ASP A 494 -3.02 -24.40 0.87
CA ASP A 494 -3.20 -25.75 0.34
C ASP A 494 -3.23 -25.62 -1.19
N LEU A 495 -2.09 -25.88 -1.80
CA LEU A 495 -1.92 -25.82 -3.26
C LEU A 495 -2.67 -26.96 -3.95
N GLY A 496 -3.44 -27.74 -3.19
CA GLY A 496 -4.13 -28.90 -3.68
C GLY A 496 -3.18 -30.06 -4.02
N PRO A 497 -3.70 -31.16 -4.54
CA PRO A 497 -2.89 -32.31 -4.91
C PRO A 497 -1.96 -31.98 -6.08
N LEU A 498 -0.71 -32.47 -5.98
CA LEU A 498 0.30 -32.29 -7.05
C LEU A 498 -0.29 -32.56 -8.43
N PRO A 499 -0.06 -31.62 -9.39
CA PRO A 499 -0.49 -31.81 -10.77
C PRO A 499 -0.03 -33.15 -11.35
N GLY A 500 -0.83 -33.73 -12.24
CA GLY A 500 -0.50 -35.01 -12.87
C GLY A 500 0.87 -35.04 -13.56
N THR A 501 1.26 -33.93 -14.17
CA THR A 501 2.60 -33.74 -14.78
C THR A 501 3.73 -33.79 -13.76
N ALA A 502 3.56 -33.19 -12.59
CA ALA A 502 4.54 -33.22 -11.51
C ALA A 502 4.69 -34.63 -10.94
N LYS A 503 3.58 -35.38 -10.75
CA LYS A 503 3.59 -36.78 -10.35
C LYS A 503 4.31 -37.67 -11.36
N ALA A 504 4.09 -37.45 -12.68
CA ALA A 504 4.75 -38.19 -13.76
C ALA A 504 6.27 -37.91 -13.78
N LEU A 505 6.69 -36.66 -13.59
CA LEU A 505 8.11 -36.28 -13.51
C LEU A 505 8.80 -36.89 -12.28
N LEU A 506 8.18 -36.85 -11.10
CA LEU A 506 8.71 -37.50 -9.90
C LEU A 506 8.80 -39.04 -10.09
N GLY A 507 7.80 -39.65 -10.70
CA GLY A 507 7.81 -41.09 -11.02
C GLY A 507 8.93 -41.48 -11.99
N THR A 508 9.16 -40.69 -13.03
CA THR A 508 10.28 -40.90 -13.98
C THR A 508 11.64 -40.71 -13.30
N LEU A 509 11.79 -39.77 -12.43
CA LEU A 509 13.02 -39.54 -11.66
C LEU A 509 13.31 -40.75 -10.73
N ALA A 510 12.29 -41.19 -9.99
CA ALA A 510 12.41 -42.36 -9.11
C ALA A 510 12.78 -43.64 -9.91
N ALA A 511 12.17 -43.86 -11.06
CA ALA A 511 12.51 -44.99 -11.94
C ALA A 511 13.95 -44.89 -12.48
N ALA A 512 14.43 -43.70 -12.86
CA ALA A 512 15.82 -43.49 -13.28
C ALA A 512 16.82 -43.82 -12.15
N TRP A 513 16.57 -43.42 -10.94
CA TRP A 513 17.40 -43.77 -9.78
C TRP A 513 17.39 -45.26 -9.48
N ALA A 514 16.22 -45.92 -9.56
CA ALA A 514 16.13 -47.37 -9.41
C ALA A 514 16.96 -48.12 -10.46
N LEU A 515 16.90 -47.70 -11.73
CA LEU A 515 17.69 -48.29 -12.82
C LEU A 515 19.21 -48.09 -12.62
N ILE A 516 19.62 -46.91 -12.15
CA ILE A 516 21.02 -46.64 -11.79
C ILE A 516 21.47 -47.55 -10.65
N GLY A 517 20.66 -47.70 -9.63
CA GLY A 517 20.94 -48.59 -8.49
C GLY A 517 21.07 -50.06 -8.92
N LEU A 518 20.15 -50.57 -9.75
CA LEU A 518 20.18 -51.92 -10.32
C LEU A 518 21.42 -52.12 -11.18
N TYR A 519 21.78 -51.17 -12.01
CA TYR A 519 22.98 -51.20 -12.82
C TYR A 519 24.27 -51.31 -11.97
N LEU A 520 24.37 -50.51 -10.90
CA LEU A 520 25.52 -50.53 -10.00
C LEU A 520 25.63 -51.86 -9.26
N LEU A 521 24.50 -52.44 -8.83
CA LEU A 521 24.46 -53.78 -8.18
C LEU A 521 24.87 -54.88 -9.18
N TRP A 522 24.41 -54.83 -10.41
CA TRP A 522 24.77 -55.77 -11.45
C TRP A 522 26.26 -55.67 -11.83
N ASP A 523 26.82 -54.44 -11.95
CA ASP A 523 28.25 -54.25 -12.22
C ASP A 523 29.14 -54.77 -11.07
N ARG A 524 28.69 -54.58 -9.80
CA ARG A 524 29.37 -55.17 -8.63
C ARG A 524 29.36 -56.71 -8.63
N ARG A 525 28.25 -57.34 -9.04
CA ARG A 525 28.16 -58.79 -9.16
C ARG A 525 29.02 -59.38 -10.29
N LYS A 526 29.27 -58.63 -11.35
CA LYS A 526 30.15 -59.06 -12.43
C LYS A 526 31.64 -58.87 -12.13
N ARG A 527 32.00 -58.19 -11.08
CA ARG A 527 33.37 -57.95 -10.66
C ARG A 527 33.84 -58.90 -9.57
N LYS A 528 32.90 -59.63 -8.95
CA LYS A 528 33.18 -60.79 -8.11
C LYS A 528 33.15 -62.05 -8.97
#